data_93c3a10c6283fba9e3837ece88d99b60
#
_entry.id   93c3a10c6283fba9e3837ece88d99b60
#
_cell.length_a   1.000
_cell.length_b   1.000
_cell.length_c   1.000
_cell.angle_alpha   90.00
_cell.angle_beta   90.00
_cell.angle_gamma   90.00
#
_symmetry.space_group_name_H-M   'P 1'
#
loop_
_entity.id
_entity.type
_entity.pdbx_description
1 polymer ?
#
loop_
_entity_poly.entity_id
_entity_poly.type
_entity_poly.pdbx_seq_one_letter_code
_entity_poly.pdbx_strand_id
1 'polypeptide(L)'
;CRMTRRNIELILLLIASPLVILMFAMLAINEGQALNMQTLGVPIGIFGAFVVAHIATRILAPEADPAILPISFALSGIGIAFITRVAPFSDSPNMAINQVVWLFLGVVLMIAVMAFLRNPDRLANYKYTLAIVGVILLLSPMIPGIGQEIYGSRIWLHVGGFSFQPGEIAK
;
A
#
# COMPACT_ATOMS: atom_id res chain seq x y z
N CYS A 1 -14.96 20.11 -24.01
CA CYS A 1 -14.30 20.29 -22.70
C CYS A 1 -13.29 19.18 -22.54
N ARG A 2 -11.98 19.45 -22.67
CA ARG A 2 -10.91 18.44 -22.50
C ARG A 2 -10.77 18.18 -21.01
N MET A 3 -11.28 17.08 -20.50
CA MET A 3 -11.05 16.67 -19.10
C MET A 3 -9.55 16.54 -18.87
N THR A 4 -9.04 17.17 -17.84
CA THR A 4 -7.63 17.01 -17.45
C THR A 4 -7.41 15.59 -16.93
N ARG A 5 -6.22 15.00 -17.14
CA ARG A 5 -5.87 13.66 -16.65
C ARG A 5 -6.20 13.48 -15.16
N ARG A 6 -6.02 14.52 -14.38
CA ARG A 6 -6.31 14.53 -12.94
C ARG A 6 -7.80 14.44 -12.61
N ASN A 7 -8.68 15.00 -13.46
CA ASN A 7 -10.12 14.85 -13.26
C ASN A 7 -10.60 13.44 -13.61
N ILE A 8 -9.97 12.79 -14.59
CA ILE A 8 -10.23 11.37 -14.92
C ILE A 8 -9.85 10.48 -13.73
N GLU A 9 -8.69 10.71 -13.11
CA GLU A 9 -8.25 9.99 -11.92
C GLU A 9 -9.25 10.10 -10.76
N LEU A 10 -9.74 11.31 -10.49
CA LEU A 10 -10.75 11.54 -9.45
C LEU A 10 -12.06 10.78 -9.75
N ILE A 11 -12.53 10.82 -11.00
CA ILE A 11 -13.73 10.11 -11.42
C ILE A 11 -13.55 8.60 -11.26
N LEU A 12 -12.42 8.06 -11.67
CA LEU A 12 -12.12 6.62 -11.51
C LEU A 12 -12.05 6.22 -10.03
N LEU A 13 -11.47 7.07 -9.18
CA LEU A 13 -11.42 6.85 -7.73
C LEU A 13 -12.84 6.86 -7.13
N LEU A 14 -13.68 7.79 -7.55
CA LEU A 14 -15.09 7.87 -7.13
C LEU A 14 -15.91 6.67 -7.62
N ILE A 15 -15.62 6.13 -8.80
CA ILE A 15 -16.29 4.93 -9.32
C ILE A 15 -15.82 3.69 -8.56
N ALA A 16 -14.55 3.61 -8.18
CA ALA A 16 -14.01 2.48 -7.42
C ALA A 16 -14.46 2.49 -5.95
N SER A 17 -14.77 3.65 -5.36
CA SER A 17 -15.10 3.76 -3.94
C SER A 17 -16.36 2.98 -3.53
N PRO A 18 -17.49 2.99 -4.28
CA PRO A 18 -18.67 2.20 -3.93
C PRO A 18 -18.38 0.70 -3.91
N LEU A 19 -17.52 0.21 -4.80
CA LEU A 19 -17.13 -1.20 -4.84
C LEU A 19 -16.48 -1.63 -3.53
N VAL A 20 -15.49 -0.87 -3.06
CA VAL A 20 -14.78 -1.15 -1.81
C VAL A 20 -15.71 -1.02 -0.61
N ILE A 21 -16.51 0.04 -0.54
CA ILE A 21 -17.48 0.26 0.55
C ILE A 21 -18.51 -0.88 0.60
N LEU A 22 -19.02 -1.31 -0.55
CA LEU A 22 -19.98 -2.41 -0.65
C LEU A 22 -19.38 -3.73 -0.15
N MET A 23 -18.12 -4.02 -0.48
CA MET A 23 -17.43 -5.21 0.03
C MET A 23 -17.35 -5.22 1.55
N PHE A 24 -16.97 -4.11 2.18
CA PHE A 24 -16.92 -4.01 3.63
C PHE A 24 -18.32 -4.05 4.27
N ALA A 25 -19.34 -3.45 3.63
CA ALA A 25 -20.71 -3.53 4.09
C ALA A 25 -21.24 -4.98 4.06
N MET A 26 -20.97 -5.71 2.96
CA MET A 26 -21.35 -7.11 2.85
C MET A 26 -20.63 -7.99 3.89
N LEU A 27 -19.35 -7.69 4.16
CA LEU A 27 -18.59 -8.38 5.19
C LEU A 27 -19.21 -8.17 6.59
N ALA A 28 -19.54 -6.91 6.93
CA ALA A 28 -20.16 -6.56 8.21
C ALA A 28 -21.54 -7.25 8.38
N ILE A 29 -22.39 -7.24 7.35
CA ILE A 29 -23.70 -7.88 7.37
C ILE A 29 -23.54 -9.41 7.57
N ASN A 30 -22.60 -10.04 6.87
CA ASN A 30 -22.36 -11.48 6.99
C ASN A 30 -21.84 -11.89 8.38
N GLU A 31 -21.18 -11.00 9.10
CA GLU A 31 -20.73 -11.18 10.48
C GLU A 31 -21.80 -10.78 11.52
N GLY A 32 -22.99 -10.39 11.07
CA GLY A 32 -24.08 -9.93 11.94
C GLY A 32 -23.80 -8.59 12.63
N GLN A 33 -22.85 -7.82 12.12
CA GLN A 33 -22.49 -6.50 12.66
C GLN A 33 -23.40 -5.44 12.07
N ALA A 34 -23.77 -4.44 12.88
CA ALA A 34 -24.50 -3.28 12.41
C ALA A 34 -23.62 -2.40 11.50
N LEU A 35 -24.21 -1.84 10.45
CA LEU A 35 -23.54 -0.84 9.60
C LEU A 35 -23.43 0.48 10.37
N ASN A 36 -22.34 0.65 11.08
CA ASN A 36 -22.04 1.84 11.87
C ASN A 36 -20.67 2.42 11.48
N MET A 37 -20.28 3.53 12.10
CA MET A 37 -18.97 4.15 11.85
C MET A 37 -17.76 3.28 12.24
N GLN A 38 -17.95 2.28 13.09
CA GLN A 38 -16.87 1.36 13.44
C GLN A 38 -16.59 0.38 12.30
N THR A 39 -17.64 -0.13 11.64
CA THR A 39 -17.51 -1.09 10.52
C THR A 39 -17.14 -0.40 9.20
N LEU A 40 -17.66 0.81 8.95
CA LEU A 40 -17.39 1.57 7.74
C LEU A 40 -16.18 2.52 7.86
N GLY A 41 -15.63 2.70 9.07
CA GLY A 41 -14.48 3.59 9.31
C GLY A 41 -13.24 3.19 8.51
N VAL A 42 -12.98 1.90 8.38
CA VAL A 42 -11.82 1.38 7.63
C VAL A 42 -11.90 1.75 6.15
N PRO A 43 -12.96 1.40 5.39
CA PRO A 43 -13.04 1.77 3.97
C PRO A 43 -13.09 3.28 3.75
N ILE A 44 -13.72 4.05 4.63
CA ILE A 44 -13.74 5.51 4.57
C ILE A 44 -12.33 6.07 4.82
N GLY A 45 -11.59 5.52 5.77
CA GLY A 45 -10.20 5.91 6.05
C GLY A 45 -9.28 5.62 4.86
N ILE A 46 -9.41 4.45 4.24
CA ILE A 46 -8.67 4.08 3.03
C ILE A 46 -8.99 5.08 1.91
N PHE A 47 -10.26 5.36 1.66
CA PHE A 47 -10.67 6.33 0.65
C PHE A 47 -10.09 7.72 0.93
N GLY A 48 -10.14 8.19 2.19
CA GLY A 48 -9.54 9.46 2.60
C GLY A 48 -8.05 9.54 2.33
N ALA A 49 -7.29 8.46 2.63
CA ALA A 49 -5.86 8.38 2.33
C ALA A 49 -5.57 8.51 0.83
N PHE A 50 -6.38 7.86 -0.02
CA PHE A 50 -6.23 7.96 -1.47
C PHE A 50 -6.70 9.29 -2.04
N VAL A 51 -7.65 9.98 -1.41
CA VAL A 51 -8.00 11.37 -1.76
C VAL A 51 -6.82 12.30 -1.46
N VAL A 52 -6.15 12.14 -0.31
CA VAL A 52 -4.92 12.89 0.01
C VAL A 52 -3.82 12.58 -1.01
N ALA A 53 -3.64 11.29 -1.36
CA ALA A 53 -2.71 10.87 -2.40
C ALA A 53 -3.05 11.52 -3.76
N HIS A 54 -4.33 11.60 -4.14
CA HIS A 54 -4.78 12.27 -5.36
C HIS A 54 -4.41 13.77 -5.36
N ILE A 55 -4.63 14.46 -4.25
CA ILE A 55 -4.26 15.87 -4.12
C ILE A 55 -2.75 16.04 -4.25
N ALA A 56 -1.97 15.19 -3.58
CA ALA A 56 -0.52 15.20 -3.68
C ALA A 56 -0.02 14.95 -5.11
N THR A 57 -0.58 13.95 -5.79
CA THR A 57 -0.25 13.63 -7.19
C THR A 57 -0.60 14.79 -8.12
N ARG A 58 -1.72 15.46 -7.88
CA ARG A 58 -2.14 16.64 -8.67
C ARG A 58 -1.14 17.78 -8.59
N ILE A 59 -0.48 17.94 -7.44
CA ILE A 59 0.48 19.03 -7.19
C ILE A 59 1.90 18.65 -7.59
N LEU A 60 2.32 17.41 -7.25
CA LEU A 60 3.70 16.97 -7.36
C LEU A 60 4.01 16.26 -8.68
N ALA A 61 3.03 15.55 -9.25
CA ALA A 61 3.20 14.75 -10.45
C ALA A 61 2.00 14.87 -11.41
N PRO A 62 1.74 16.05 -12.00
CA PRO A 62 0.56 16.29 -12.85
C PRO A 62 0.53 15.43 -14.11
N GLU A 63 1.69 14.97 -14.59
CA GLU A 63 1.84 14.13 -15.79
C GLU A 63 1.71 12.63 -15.51
N ALA A 64 1.59 12.19 -14.26
CA ALA A 64 1.45 10.78 -13.90
C ALA A 64 0.18 10.15 -14.51
N ASP A 65 0.22 8.83 -14.74
CA ASP A 65 -0.91 8.08 -15.29
C ASP A 65 -2.12 8.13 -14.34
N PRO A 66 -3.31 8.51 -14.82
CA PRO A 66 -4.50 8.66 -13.99
C PRO A 66 -5.10 7.33 -13.53
N ALA A 67 -4.71 6.19 -14.09
CA ALA A 67 -5.26 4.89 -13.73
C ALA A 67 -4.56 4.24 -12.53
N ILE A 68 -3.30 4.58 -12.25
CA ILE A 68 -2.48 3.92 -11.23
C ILE A 68 -3.12 4.05 -9.83
N LEU A 69 -3.50 5.27 -9.45
CA LEU A 69 -4.02 5.54 -8.11
C LEU A 69 -5.38 4.85 -7.84
N PRO A 70 -6.39 4.93 -8.74
CA PRO A 70 -7.65 4.23 -8.58
C PRO A 70 -7.53 2.72 -8.56
N ILE A 71 -6.64 2.14 -9.38
CA ILE A 71 -6.37 0.70 -9.38
C ILE A 71 -5.73 0.29 -8.07
N SER A 72 -4.74 1.03 -7.58
CA SER A 72 -4.09 0.79 -6.28
C SER A 72 -5.09 0.88 -5.14
N PHE A 73 -6.02 1.84 -5.17
CA PHE A 73 -7.11 1.96 -4.21
C PHE A 73 -8.01 0.72 -4.21
N ALA A 74 -8.48 0.30 -5.38
CA ALA A 74 -9.36 -0.87 -5.50
C ALA A 74 -8.68 -2.14 -5.00
N LEU A 75 -7.43 -2.40 -5.43
CA LEU A 75 -6.66 -3.56 -5.01
C LEU A 75 -6.38 -3.56 -3.50
N SER A 76 -6.00 -2.41 -2.94
CA SER A 76 -5.76 -2.28 -1.49
C SER A 76 -7.04 -2.49 -0.69
N GLY A 77 -8.17 -1.92 -1.13
CA GLY A 77 -9.46 -2.07 -0.50
C GLY A 77 -9.94 -3.52 -0.49
N ILE A 78 -9.85 -4.20 -1.66
CA ILE A 78 -10.17 -5.62 -1.80
C ILE A 78 -9.24 -6.46 -0.91
N GLY A 79 -7.94 -6.24 -0.95
CA GLY A 79 -6.96 -6.96 -0.15
C GLY A 79 -7.22 -6.85 1.35
N ILE A 80 -7.49 -5.64 1.85
CA ILE A 80 -7.79 -5.42 3.28
C ILE A 80 -9.12 -6.08 3.66
N ALA A 81 -10.15 -6.03 2.80
CA ALA A 81 -11.41 -6.71 3.06
C ALA A 81 -11.22 -8.23 3.21
N PHE A 82 -10.43 -8.87 2.34
CA PHE A 82 -10.09 -10.28 2.47
C PHE A 82 -9.31 -10.59 3.75
N ILE A 83 -8.30 -9.76 4.08
CA ILE A 83 -7.51 -9.94 5.30
C ILE A 83 -8.40 -9.79 6.54
N THR A 84 -9.32 -8.82 6.56
CA THR A 84 -10.28 -8.63 7.66
C THR A 84 -11.15 -9.87 7.85
N ARG A 85 -11.54 -10.53 6.76
CA ARG A 85 -12.32 -11.77 6.81
C ARG A 85 -11.54 -12.96 7.35
N VAL A 86 -10.26 -13.06 7.01
CA VAL A 86 -9.41 -14.21 7.35
C VAL A 86 -8.73 -14.05 8.71
N ALA A 87 -8.47 -12.82 9.15
CA ALA A 87 -7.75 -12.51 10.39
C ALA A 87 -8.28 -13.22 11.65
N PRO A 88 -9.61 -13.34 11.89
CA PRO A 88 -10.14 -14.04 13.06
C PRO A 88 -9.81 -15.53 13.09
N PHE A 89 -9.52 -16.14 11.94
CA PHE A 89 -9.19 -17.57 11.79
C PHE A 89 -7.68 -17.82 11.73
N SER A 90 -6.86 -16.77 11.85
CA SER A 90 -5.40 -16.86 11.81
C SER A 90 -4.79 -16.71 13.20
N ASP A 91 -3.53 -17.13 13.35
CA ASP A 91 -2.75 -16.96 14.57
C ASP A 91 -2.40 -15.49 14.87
N SER A 92 -2.80 -14.56 13.99
CA SER A 92 -2.48 -13.13 14.07
C SER A 92 -3.74 -12.27 13.93
N PRO A 93 -4.55 -12.11 14.98
CA PRO A 93 -5.83 -11.38 14.92
C PRO A 93 -5.67 -9.89 14.54
N ASN A 94 -4.50 -9.31 14.76
CA ASN A 94 -4.20 -7.92 14.43
C ASN A 94 -3.73 -7.71 12.97
N MET A 95 -3.74 -8.75 12.14
CA MET A 95 -3.22 -8.68 10.77
C MET A 95 -3.92 -7.60 9.93
N ALA A 96 -5.23 -7.45 10.08
CA ALA A 96 -6.01 -6.44 9.34
C ALA A 96 -5.61 -5.01 9.75
N ILE A 97 -5.44 -4.75 11.04
CA ILE A 97 -5.01 -3.43 11.54
C ILE A 97 -3.60 -3.12 11.07
N ASN A 98 -2.68 -4.08 11.15
CA ASN A 98 -1.31 -3.91 10.67
C ASN A 98 -1.29 -3.57 9.17
N GLN A 99 -2.13 -4.22 8.37
CA GLN A 99 -2.21 -3.96 6.93
C GLN A 99 -2.70 -2.53 6.63
N VAL A 100 -3.66 -2.03 7.38
CA VAL A 100 -4.12 -0.64 7.26
C VAL A 100 -3.01 0.34 7.62
N VAL A 101 -2.25 0.08 8.70
CA VAL A 101 -1.10 0.90 9.10
C VAL A 101 -0.04 0.93 8.00
N TRP A 102 0.30 -0.24 7.42
CA TRP A 102 1.26 -0.32 6.32
C TRP A 102 0.77 0.40 5.06
N LEU A 103 -0.53 0.37 4.77
CA LEU A 103 -1.11 1.12 3.66
C LEU A 103 -0.92 2.63 3.86
N PHE A 104 -1.26 3.16 5.05
CA PHE A 104 -1.06 4.58 5.34
C PHE A 104 0.42 4.97 5.25
N LEU A 105 1.31 4.15 5.80
CA LEU A 105 2.75 4.36 5.70
C LEU A 105 3.21 4.38 4.22
N GLY A 106 2.68 3.47 3.40
CA GLY A 106 2.95 3.41 1.96
C GLY A 106 2.50 4.67 1.22
N VAL A 107 1.32 5.19 1.54
CA VAL A 107 0.81 6.44 0.95
C VAL A 107 1.70 7.62 1.35
N VAL A 108 2.09 7.72 2.62
CA VAL A 108 3.00 8.77 3.11
C VAL A 108 4.35 8.67 2.42
N LEU A 109 4.91 7.46 2.30
CA LEU A 109 6.19 7.24 1.62
C LEU A 109 6.10 7.59 0.13
N MET A 110 5.01 7.23 -0.55
CA MET A 110 4.76 7.60 -1.94
C MET A 110 4.77 9.13 -2.12
N ILE A 111 4.07 9.85 -1.24
CA ILE A 111 4.04 11.33 -1.28
C ILE A 111 5.44 11.90 -1.03
N ALA A 112 6.17 11.37 -0.05
CA ALA A 112 7.53 11.77 0.25
C ALA A 112 8.45 11.55 -0.95
N VAL A 113 8.41 10.38 -1.57
CA VAL A 113 9.18 10.08 -2.78
C VAL A 113 8.87 11.04 -3.90
N MET A 114 7.59 11.32 -4.18
CA MET A 114 7.20 12.30 -5.20
C MET A 114 7.68 13.73 -4.89
N ALA A 115 7.70 14.11 -3.60
CA ALA A 115 8.15 15.42 -3.18
C ALA A 115 9.69 15.59 -3.31
N PHE A 116 10.45 14.55 -2.95
CA PHE A 116 11.92 14.58 -2.98
C PHE A 116 12.51 14.26 -4.36
N LEU A 117 11.88 13.34 -5.11
CA LEU A 117 12.35 12.87 -6.41
C LEU A 117 11.65 13.61 -7.58
N ARG A 118 11.69 14.94 -7.56
CA ARG A 118 11.14 15.77 -8.66
C ARG A 118 11.83 15.53 -10.00
N ASN A 119 13.10 15.11 -9.99
CA ASN A 119 13.90 14.87 -11.19
C ASN A 119 14.43 13.43 -11.18
N PRO A 120 13.75 12.48 -11.84
CA PRO A 120 14.19 11.09 -11.92
C PRO A 120 15.57 10.94 -12.60
N ASP A 121 15.97 11.89 -13.46
CA ASP A 121 17.28 11.89 -14.12
C ASP A 121 18.46 11.94 -13.12
N ARG A 122 18.26 12.53 -11.96
CA ARG A 122 19.28 12.51 -10.89
C ARG A 122 19.50 11.10 -10.36
N LEU A 123 18.44 10.30 -10.28
CA LEU A 123 18.53 8.90 -9.83
C LEU A 123 19.29 8.04 -10.85
N ALA A 124 19.16 8.36 -12.14
CA ALA A 124 19.87 7.66 -13.20
C ALA A 124 21.40 7.76 -13.07
N ASN A 125 21.91 8.83 -12.48
CA ASN A 125 23.34 9.00 -12.22
C ASN A 125 23.86 8.03 -11.14
N TYR A 126 22.97 7.56 -10.25
CA TYR A 126 23.32 6.65 -9.15
C TYR A 126 22.95 5.20 -9.46
N LYS A 127 22.68 4.84 -10.73
CA LYS A 127 22.23 3.50 -11.14
C LYS A 127 23.14 2.37 -10.64
N TYR A 128 24.44 2.53 -10.67
CA TYR A 128 25.40 1.50 -10.19
C TYR A 128 25.40 1.41 -8.67
N THR A 129 25.34 2.53 -7.96
CA THR A 129 25.25 2.56 -6.50
C THR A 129 23.95 1.89 -6.03
N LEU A 130 22.82 2.22 -6.67
CA LEU A 130 21.52 1.61 -6.39
C LEU A 130 21.54 0.10 -6.68
N ALA A 131 22.17 -0.32 -7.79
CA ALA A 131 22.30 -1.73 -8.12
C ALA A 131 23.11 -2.49 -7.06
N ILE A 132 24.24 -1.94 -6.59
CA ILE A 132 25.07 -2.55 -5.54
C ILE A 132 24.29 -2.64 -4.23
N VAL A 133 23.60 -1.56 -3.81
CA VAL A 133 22.76 -1.53 -2.61
C VAL A 133 21.64 -2.56 -2.72
N GLY A 134 20.97 -2.66 -3.88
CA GLY A 134 19.95 -3.67 -4.15
C GLY A 134 20.49 -5.11 -4.00
N VAL A 135 21.65 -5.40 -4.54
CA VAL A 135 22.29 -6.72 -4.40
C VAL A 135 22.63 -7.01 -2.93
N ILE A 136 23.18 -6.04 -2.19
CA ILE A 136 23.47 -6.20 -0.76
C ILE A 136 22.19 -6.49 0.04
N LEU A 137 21.10 -5.76 -0.25
CA LEU A 137 19.80 -5.98 0.38
C LEU A 137 19.24 -7.37 0.06
N LEU A 138 19.38 -7.84 -1.19
CA LEU A 138 18.92 -9.17 -1.58
C LEU A 138 19.70 -10.30 -0.90
N LEU A 139 20.98 -10.09 -0.66
CA LEU A 139 21.86 -11.08 0.00
C LEU A 139 21.75 -11.02 1.53
N SER A 140 21.24 -9.94 2.10
CA SER A 140 21.18 -9.74 3.55
C SER A 140 20.43 -10.83 4.33
N PRO A 141 19.34 -11.46 3.85
CA PRO A 141 18.67 -12.54 4.57
C PRO A 141 19.48 -13.84 4.64
N MET A 142 20.52 -13.97 3.81
CA MET A 142 21.40 -15.15 3.82
C MET A 142 22.40 -15.11 4.97
N ILE A 143 22.57 -13.95 5.64
CA ILE A 143 23.49 -13.80 6.76
C ILE A 143 22.93 -14.59 7.95
N PRO A 144 23.68 -15.59 8.50
CA PRO A 144 23.26 -16.33 9.66
C PRO A 144 23.13 -15.40 10.88
N GLY A 145 22.02 -15.50 11.61
CA GLY A 145 21.71 -14.70 12.79
C GLY A 145 20.80 -13.50 12.56
N ILE A 146 20.57 -13.06 11.32
CA ILE A 146 19.67 -11.95 10.99
C ILE A 146 18.51 -12.43 10.12
N GLY A 147 18.76 -13.39 9.23
CA GLY A 147 17.76 -14.00 8.37
C GLY A 147 16.90 -15.01 9.12
N GLN A 148 15.58 -14.88 8.98
CA GLN A 148 14.60 -15.81 9.51
C GLN A 148 14.09 -16.74 8.41
N GLU A 149 14.05 -18.04 8.71
CA GLU A 149 13.46 -19.03 7.82
C GLU A 149 11.96 -19.13 8.07
N ILE A 150 11.18 -18.78 7.07
CA ILE A 150 9.71 -18.89 7.09
C ILE A 150 9.30 -19.77 5.91
N TYR A 151 8.60 -20.86 6.18
CA TYR A 151 8.19 -21.86 5.16
C TYR A 151 9.34 -22.39 4.30
N GLY A 152 10.51 -22.62 4.90
CA GLY A 152 11.69 -23.17 4.18
C GLY A 152 12.45 -22.15 3.35
N SER A 153 12.11 -20.87 3.39
CA SER A 153 12.77 -19.79 2.64
C SER A 153 13.36 -18.75 3.58
N ARG A 154 14.65 -18.40 3.36
CA ARG A 154 15.36 -17.35 4.10
C ARG A 154 15.35 -16.05 3.31
N ILE A 155 14.20 -15.37 3.29
CA ILE A 155 14.00 -14.12 2.56
C ILE A 155 13.57 -12.96 3.48
N TRP A 156 13.38 -13.26 4.77
CA TRP A 156 12.93 -12.32 5.77
C TRP A 156 14.06 -11.92 6.72
N LEU A 157 14.11 -10.63 7.06
CA LEU A 157 14.93 -10.10 8.14
C LEU A 157 14.04 -9.80 9.35
N HIS A 158 14.53 -10.18 10.53
CA HIS A 158 13.90 -9.84 11.79
C HIS A 158 14.79 -8.88 12.56
N VAL A 159 14.33 -7.63 12.71
CA VAL A 159 15.07 -6.59 13.43
C VAL A 159 14.16 -5.91 14.43
N GLY A 160 14.44 -6.01 15.73
CA GLY A 160 13.73 -5.28 16.77
C GLY A 160 12.24 -5.56 16.88
N GLY A 161 11.76 -6.79 16.55
CA GLY A 161 10.35 -7.15 16.57
C GLY A 161 9.59 -6.89 15.26
N PHE A 162 10.25 -6.31 14.25
CA PHE A 162 9.71 -6.15 12.91
C PHE A 162 10.31 -7.17 11.96
N SER A 163 9.45 -7.82 11.16
CA SER A 163 9.87 -8.70 10.06
C SER A 163 9.60 -7.99 8.75
N PHE A 164 10.61 -7.86 7.90
CA PHE A 164 10.46 -7.30 6.57
C PHE A 164 11.28 -8.08 5.55
N GLN A 165 10.86 -8.01 4.30
CA GLN A 165 11.56 -8.67 3.19
C GLN A 165 12.42 -7.65 2.46
N PRO A 166 13.77 -7.73 2.53
CA PRO A 166 14.66 -6.78 1.87
C PRO A 166 14.49 -6.70 0.35
N GLY A 167 14.04 -7.79 -0.26
CA GLY A 167 13.73 -7.85 -1.68
C GLY A 167 12.64 -6.85 -2.11
N GLU A 168 11.71 -6.48 -1.23
CA GLU A 168 10.69 -5.46 -1.53
C GLU A 168 11.30 -4.05 -1.58
N ILE A 169 12.32 -3.80 -0.77
CA ILE A 169 13.05 -2.51 -0.78
C ILE A 169 14.00 -2.43 -1.97
N ALA A 170 14.57 -3.58 -2.37
CA ALA A 170 15.51 -3.66 -3.49
C ALA A 170 14.86 -3.47 -4.87
N LYS A 171 13.55 -3.69 -4.97
CA LYS A 171 12.76 -3.41 -6.19
C LYS A 171 12.61 -1.93 -6.43
#